data_9941567b22884a39b40fbf7f9694e685
#
_entry.id   9941567b22884a39b40fbf7f9694e685
#
_cell.length_a   1.000
_cell.length_b   1.000
_cell.length_c   1.000
_cell.angle_alpha   90.00
_cell.angle_beta   90.00
_cell.angle_gamma   90.00
#
_symmetry.space_group_name_H-M   'P 1'
#
loop_
_entity.id
_entity.type
_entity.pdbx_description
1 polymer ?
#
loop_
_entity_poly.entity_id
_entity_poly.type
_entity_poly.pdbx_seq_one_letter_code
_entity_poly.pdbx_strand_id
1 'polypeptide(L)'
;MQRIAITRLVVIIAGGALIAIGVTACADDSNAGRAAATVTTSGESASEQQVIEIANFQFSPADVVVDAGTEVVWRNADTDIHSIISTGGLFANSDTFANGESYSVVFSEPGTYDYSCGVHPFMVGTITVQ
;
A
#
# COMPACT_ATOMS: atom_id res chain seq x y z
N MET A 1 23.36 19.09 29.06
CA MET A 1 22.10 18.40 29.37
C MET A 1 20.98 19.41 29.27
N GLN A 2 20.25 19.43 28.16
CA GLN A 2 19.14 20.36 27.92
C GLN A 2 17.92 19.56 27.51
N ARG A 3 16.93 19.52 28.39
CA ARG A 3 15.65 18.80 28.16
C ARG A 3 14.72 19.76 27.43
N ILE A 4 14.35 19.41 26.22
CA ILE A 4 13.33 20.14 25.45
C ILE A 4 11.96 19.54 25.82
N ALA A 5 11.17 20.34 26.54
CA ALA A 5 9.78 20.02 26.86
C ALA A 5 8.90 20.37 25.68
N ILE A 6 8.22 19.38 25.12
CA ILE A 6 7.22 19.57 24.08
C ILE A 6 5.87 19.78 24.75
N THR A 7 5.43 21.03 24.75
CA THR A 7 4.10 21.44 25.26
C THR A 7 3.05 21.07 24.23
N ARG A 8 2.17 20.13 24.57
CA ARG A 8 0.97 19.81 23.79
C ARG A 8 -0.08 20.89 23.99
N LEU A 9 -0.40 21.60 22.92
CA LEU A 9 -1.53 22.52 22.88
C LEU A 9 -2.81 21.73 22.61
N VAL A 10 -3.69 21.63 23.60
CA VAL A 10 -5.04 21.09 23.46
C VAL A 10 -5.96 22.26 23.12
N VAL A 11 -6.54 22.26 21.93
CA VAL A 11 -7.62 23.19 21.55
C VAL A 11 -8.95 22.48 21.75
N ILE A 12 -9.67 22.91 22.78
CA ILE A 12 -11.08 22.54 23.02
C ILE A 12 -11.94 23.61 22.35
N ILE A 13 -12.69 23.21 21.34
CA ILE A 13 -13.77 24.07 20.79
C ILE A 13 -15.10 23.48 21.25
N ALA A 14 -15.71 24.12 22.21
CA ALA A 14 -17.08 23.90 22.65
C ALA A 14 -17.98 24.98 22.04
N GLY A 15 -19.17 24.60 21.67
CA GLY A 15 -20.27 25.47 21.29
C GLY A 15 -20.96 24.93 20.04
N GLY A 16 -22.15 24.41 20.06
CA GLY A 16 -23.36 24.76 20.79
C GLY A 16 -24.30 25.50 19.85
N ALA A 17 -25.35 24.84 19.41
CA ALA A 17 -26.69 25.35 19.41
C ALA A 17 -27.62 24.56 18.47
N LEU A 18 -28.67 24.10 19.07
CA LEU A 18 -29.92 23.59 18.51
C LEU A 18 -30.60 24.59 17.54
N ILE A 19 -31.33 24.07 16.56
CA ILE A 19 -32.72 24.50 16.27
C ILE A 19 -33.43 23.34 15.57
N ALA A 20 -34.54 22.91 16.18
CA ALA A 20 -35.54 22.04 15.65
C ALA A 20 -36.63 22.86 14.91
N ILE A 21 -37.56 22.18 14.29
CA ILE A 21 -38.88 22.51 13.76
C ILE A 21 -38.87 22.25 12.25
N GLY A 22 -39.55 21.25 11.67
CA GLY A 22 -40.88 20.80 11.89
C GLY A 22 -41.65 20.98 10.60
N VAL A 23 -42.55 20.04 10.33
CA VAL A 23 -43.71 20.10 9.44
C VAL A 23 -43.66 19.27 8.17
N THR A 24 -44.28 18.12 8.30
CA THR A 24 -45.36 17.53 7.46
C THR A 24 -45.64 18.15 6.09
N ALA A 25 -45.69 17.33 5.08
CA ALA A 25 -46.88 17.10 4.26
C ALA A 25 -46.67 16.02 3.19
N CYS A 26 -47.63 15.15 3.09
CA CYS A 26 -47.81 14.15 2.05
C CYS A 26 -47.99 14.79 0.68
N ALA A 27 -47.55 14.14 -0.35
CA ALA A 27 -48.34 13.81 -1.53
C ALA A 27 -47.54 13.02 -2.53
N ASP A 28 -48.15 11.93 -2.95
CA ASP A 28 -47.96 11.16 -4.16
C ASP A 28 -47.44 11.98 -5.35
N ASP A 29 -46.46 11.45 -6.07
CA ASP A 29 -46.63 11.18 -7.48
C ASP A 29 -45.48 10.39 -8.07
N SER A 30 -45.85 9.42 -8.84
CA SER A 30 -45.01 8.54 -9.62
C SER A 30 -44.27 9.32 -10.72
N ASN A 31 -42.97 9.35 -10.69
CA ASN A 31 -42.21 9.48 -11.93
C ASN A 31 -40.80 8.84 -11.84
N ALA A 32 -40.62 7.86 -12.70
CA ALA A 32 -39.36 7.24 -12.95
C ALA A 32 -38.35 8.28 -13.47
N GLY A 33 -37.52 8.78 -12.59
CA GLY A 33 -36.39 9.64 -12.89
C GLY A 33 -35.13 9.02 -12.29
N ARG A 34 -34.36 8.37 -13.14
CA ARG A 34 -33.06 7.81 -12.87
C ARG A 34 -32.12 8.90 -12.29
N ALA A 35 -32.10 8.99 -10.98
CA ALA A 35 -31.07 9.78 -10.29
C ALA A 35 -29.74 9.03 -10.41
N ALA A 36 -28.84 9.56 -11.22
CA ALA A 36 -27.46 9.18 -11.19
C ALA A 36 -26.92 9.48 -9.78
N ALA A 37 -26.71 8.43 -9.00
CA ALA A 37 -25.95 8.54 -7.77
C ALA A 37 -24.53 8.93 -8.18
N THR A 38 -24.19 10.19 -7.95
CA THR A 38 -22.81 10.65 -8.00
C THR A 38 -22.11 9.97 -6.83
N VAL A 39 -21.48 8.84 -7.08
CA VAL A 39 -20.53 8.27 -6.16
C VAL A 39 -19.35 9.24 -6.14
N THR A 40 -19.31 10.08 -5.13
CA THR A 40 -18.11 10.80 -4.77
C THR A 40 -17.16 9.75 -4.20
N THR A 41 -16.36 9.12 -5.07
CA THR A 41 -15.22 8.35 -4.68
C THR A 41 -14.26 9.34 -4.04
N SER A 42 -14.27 9.41 -2.72
CA SER A 42 -13.15 9.98 -1.97
C SER A 42 -11.93 9.16 -2.40
N GLY A 43 -11.00 9.82 -3.11
CA GLY A 43 -9.78 9.20 -3.59
C GLY A 43 -8.92 8.78 -2.41
N GLU A 44 -9.16 7.60 -1.91
CA GLU A 44 -8.16 6.80 -1.25
C GLU A 44 -7.27 6.32 -2.40
N SER A 45 -6.10 6.93 -2.51
CA SER A 45 -5.06 6.44 -3.40
C SER A 45 -4.68 5.07 -2.87
N ALA A 46 -5.36 4.03 -3.35
CA ALA A 46 -4.86 2.68 -3.23
C ALA A 46 -3.51 2.70 -3.96
N SER A 47 -2.41 2.65 -3.21
CA SER A 47 -1.11 2.44 -3.79
C SER A 47 -1.21 1.18 -4.63
N GLU A 48 -0.90 1.29 -5.91
CA GLU A 48 -0.91 0.14 -6.79
C GLU A 48 0.04 -0.90 -6.21
N GLN A 49 -0.42 -2.14 -6.08
CA GLN A 49 0.37 -3.21 -5.47
C GLN A 49 0.73 -4.24 -6.53
N GLN A 50 2.03 -4.51 -6.66
CA GLN A 50 2.58 -5.57 -7.48
C GLN A 50 3.02 -6.74 -6.59
N VAL A 51 2.44 -7.91 -6.78
CA VAL A 51 2.83 -9.12 -6.03
C VAL A 51 3.79 -9.97 -6.86
N ILE A 52 4.87 -10.40 -6.22
CA ILE A 52 5.84 -11.39 -6.72
C ILE A 52 5.76 -12.59 -5.80
N GLU A 53 5.31 -13.73 -6.32
CA GLU A 53 5.25 -14.97 -5.55
C GLU A 53 6.60 -15.67 -5.57
N ILE A 54 7.00 -16.23 -4.44
CA ILE A 54 8.18 -17.09 -4.32
C ILE A 54 7.67 -18.53 -4.23
N ALA A 55 7.92 -19.31 -5.27
CA ALA A 55 7.51 -20.70 -5.34
C ALA A 55 8.51 -21.52 -6.14
N ASN A 56 8.76 -22.75 -5.69
CA ASN A 56 9.72 -23.66 -6.33
C ASN A 56 11.12 -23.04 -6.54
N PHE A 57 11.60 -22.27 -5.55
CA PHE A 57 12.87 -21.55 -5.60
C PHE A 57 12.98 -20.56 -6.77
N GLN A 58 11.88 -19.90 -7.12
CA GLN A 58 11.82 -18.89 -8.18
C GLN A 58 10.95 -17.71 -7.74
N PHE A 59 11.29 -16.52 -8.26
CA PHE A 59 10.41 -15.36 -8.21
C PHE A 59 9.44 -15.41 -9.40
N SER A 60 8.16 -15.17 -9.17
CA SER A 60 7.14 -15.21 -10.23
C SER A 60 6.16 -14.02 -10.12
N PRO A 61 6.18 -13.09 -11.07
CA PRO A 61 7.20 -12.89 -12.11
C PRO A 61 8.55 -12.45 -11.52
N ALA A 62 9.68 -12.81 -12.17
CA ALA A 62 11.01 -12.40 -11.72
C ALA A 62 11.31 -10.94 -12.09
N ASP A 63 10.84 -10.53 -13.27
CA ASP A 63 11.01 -9.18 -13.79
C ASP A 63 9.65 -8.49 -13.89
N VAL A 64 9.55 -7.28 -13.34
CA VAL A 64 8.32 -6.48 -13.34
C VAL A 64 8.60 -5.04 -13.75
N VAL A 65 7.61 -4.42 -14.38
CA VAL A 65 7.59 -2.97 -14.67
C VAL A 65 6.43 -2.38 -13.90
N VAL A 66 6.69 -1.36 -13.12
CA VAL A 66 5.71 -0.70 -12.25
C VAL A 66 5.83 0.82 -12.33
N ASP A 67 4.76 1.53 -11.98
CA ASP A 67 4.78 2.98 -11.88
C ASP A 67 5.43 3.44 -10.55
N ALA A 68 6.02 4.64 -10.56
CA ALA A 68 6.56 5.24 -9.34
C ALA A 68 5.46 5.39 -8.26
N GLY A 69 5.76 4.94 -7.05
CA GLY A 69 4.83 4.88 -5.93
C GLY A 69 4.17 3.52 -5.72
N THR A 70 4.42 2.55 -6.60
CA THR A 70 3.90 1.18 -6.47
C THR A 70 4.56 0.46 -5.28
N GLU A 71 3.75 -0.24 -4.50
CA GLU A 71 4.23 -1.19 -3.49
C GLU A 71 4.48 -2.55 -4.15
N VAL A 72 5.72 -3.04 -4.09
CA VAL A 72 6.07 -4.39 -4.53
C VAL A 72 6.12 -5.31 -3.32
N VAL A 73 5.39 -6.42 -3.37
CA VAL A 73 5.26 -7.39 -2.28
C VAL A 73 5.78 -8.74 -2.73
N TRP A 74 6.79 -9.26 -2.05
CA TRP A 74 7.25 -10.64 -2.21
C TRP A 74 6.54 -11.53 -1.17
N ARG A 75 5.83 -12.55 -1.65
CA ARG A 75 5.11 -13.51 -0.81
C ARG A 75 5.78 -14.88 -0.89
N ASN A 76 6.18 -15.43 0.24
CA ASN A 76 6.76 -16.76 0.27
C ASN A 76 5.66 -17.84 0.28
N ALA A 77 5.57 -18.61 -0.80
CA ALA A 77 4.72 -19.79 -0.93
C ALA A 77 5.51 -21.12 -0.89
N ASP A 78 6.85 -21.05 -0.79
CA ASP A 78 7.70 -22.21 -0.58
C ASP A 78 7.68 -22.67 0.90
N THR A 79 8.11 -23.90 1.13
CA THR A 79 8.34 -24.45 2.48
C THR A 79 9.65 -23.97 3.09
N ASP A 80 10.59 -23.52 2.26
CA ASP A 80 11.88 -22.98 2.68
C ASP A 80 11.80 -21.48 3.02
N ILE A 81 12.77 -21.02 3.79
CA ILE A 81 12.93 -19.59 4.08
C ILE A 81 13.61 -18.87 2.90
N HIS A 82 13.19 -17.64 2.66
CA HIS A 82 13.79 -16.75 1.66
C HIS A 82 14.11 -15.39 2.26
N SER A 83 14.87 -14.58 1.54
CA SER A 83 15.09 -13.16 1.85
C SER A 83 15.33 -12.38 0.57
N ILE A 84 15.06 -11.08 0.59
CA ILE A 84 15.26 -10.19 -0.55
C ILE A 84 16.46 -9.30 -0.29
N ILE A 85 17.44 -9.35 -1.18
CA ILE A 85 18.66 -8.57 -1.12
C ILE A 85 18.75 -7.67 -2.34
N SER A 86 18.82 -6.35 -2.13
CA SER A 86 19.08 -5.38 -3.20
C SER A 86 20.52 -5.50 -3.68
N THR A 87 20.72 -5.87 -4.95
CA THR A 87 22.07 -6.07 -5.52
C THR A 87 22.91 -4.79 -5.54
N GLY A 88 22.26 -3.65 -5.74
CA GLY A 88 22.90 -2.33 -5.75
C GLY A 88 22.79 -1.55 -4.44
N GLY A 89 22.13 -2.10 -3.42
CA GLY A 89 21.84 -1.39 -2.17
C GLY A 89 20.85 -0.22 -2.34
N LEU A 90 20.04 -0.25 -3.39
CA LEU A 90 19.11 0.83 -3.74
C LEU A 90 17.80 0.81 -2.93
N PHE A 91 17.55 -0.27 -2.21
CA PHE A 91 16.45 -0.40 -1.26
C PHE A 91 16.86 -1.29 -0.08
N ALA A 92 16.07 -1.30 0.99
CA ALA A 92 16.37 -2.07 2.19
C ALA A 92 16.30 -3.58 1.92
N ASN A 93 17.24 -4.34 2.48
CA ASN A 93 17.17 -5.79 2.47
C ASN A 93 16.15 -6.28 3.49
N SER A 94 15.50 -7.42 3.21
CA SER A 94 14.65 -8.08 4.19
C SER A 94 15.48 -8.94 5.16
N ASP A 95 14.89 -9.24 6.33
CA ASP A 95 15.23 -10.45 7.07
C ASP A 95 14.76 -11.69 6.31
N THR A 96 15.08 -12.88 6.81
CA THR A 96 14.51 -14.11 6.28
C THR A 96 13.04 -14.23 6.67
N PHE A 97 12.20 -14.67 5.74
CA PHE A 97 10.76 -14.88 5.97
C PHE A 97 10.34 -16.28 5.48
N ALA A 98 9.45 -16.90 6.27
CA ALA A 98 8.99 -18.27 6.09
C ALA A 98 7.74 -18.37 5.21
N ASN A 99 7.28 -19.59 4.96
CA ASN A 99 6.03 -19.87 4.23
C ASN A 99 4.86 -19.05 4.78
N GLY A 100 4.13 -18.39 3.88
CA GLY A 100 2.98 -17.54 4.19
C GLY A 100 3.33 -16.12 4.63
N GLU A 101 4.60 -15.82 4.90
CA GLU A 101 5.07 -14.48 5.22
C GLU A 101 5.39 -13.68 3.94
N SER A 102 5.53 -12.37 4.08
CA SER A 102 5.81 -11.46 2.98
C SER A 102 6.72 -10.32 3.41
N TYR A 103 7.40 -9.74 2.43
CA TYR A 103 8.19 -8.52 2.53
C TYR A 103 7.73 -7.52 1.48
N SER A 104 7.66 -6.23 1.78
CA SER A 104 7.26 -5.21 0.82
C SER A 104 8.14 -3.97 0.83
N VAL A 105 8.22 -3.31 -0.32
CA VAL A 105 8.93 -2.04 -0.53
C VAL A 105 8.10 -1.16 -1.46
N VAL A 106 7.97 0.13 -1.14
CA VAL A 106 7.41 1.14 -2.04
C VAL A 106 8.54 1.75 -2.87
N PHE A 107 8.43 1.67 -4.19
CA PHE A 107 9.40 2.22 -5.13
C PHE A 107 8.92 3.58 -5.66
N SER A 108 9.45 4.66 -5.11
CA SER A 108 9.02 6.03 -5.45
C SER A 108 9.84 6.68 -6.57
N GLU A 109 11.04 6.20 -6.83
CA GLU A 109 11.96 6.80 -7.79
C GLU A 109 12.07 5.94 -9.06
N PRO A 110 11.94 6.52 -10.26
CA PRO A 110 12.18 5.81 -11.51
C PRO A 110 13.59 5.22 -11.57
N GLY A 111 13.72 3.99 -12.06
CA GLY A 111 15.01 3.30 -12.14
C GLY A 111 14.88 1.80 -12.29
N THR A 112 16.04 1.13 -12.31
CA THR A 112 16.14 -0.33 -12.36
C THR A 112 16.75 -0.83 -11.06
N TYR A 113 16.07 -1.80 -10.44
CA TYR A 113 16.38 -2.32 -9.12
C TYR A 113 16.55 -3.83 -9.20
N ASP A 114 17.79 -4.28 -9.29
CA ASP A 114 18.13 -5.70 -9.30
C ASP A 114 18.11 -6.27 -7.89
N TYR A 115 17.61 -7.48 -7.76
CA TYR A 115 17.54 -8.17 -6.47
C TYR A 115 17.83 -9.67 -6.61
N SER A 116 18.16 -10.29 -5.50
CA SER A 116 18.38 -11.74 -5.38
C SER A 116 17.85 -12.26 -4.05
N CYS A 117 17.73 -13.58 -3.93
CA CYS A 117 17.51 -14.21 -2.63
C CYS A 117 18.85 -14.35 -1.88
N GLY A 118 18.89 -13.88 -0.63
CA GLY A 118 20.11 -13.99 0.20
C GLY A 118 20.40 -15.42 0.68
N VAL A 119 19.38 -16.29 0.71
CA VAL A 119 19.52 -17.71 1.09
C VAL A 119 19.84 -18.57 -0.15
N HIS A 120 19.26 -18.22 -1.31
CA HIS A 120 19.38 -18.94 -2.56
C HIS A 120 19.87 -18.00 -3.69
N PRO A 121 21.17 -17.69 -3.79
CA PRO A 121 21.69 -16.63 -4.67
C PRO A 121 21.44 -16.82 -6.17
N PHE A 122 21.03 -18.00 -6.60
CA PHE A 122 20.65 -18.27 -7.99
C PHE A 122 19.25 -17.70 -8.35
N MET A 123 18.43 -17.36 -7.35
CA MET A 123 17.16 -16.68 -7.54
C MET A 123 17.41 -15.18 -7.70
N VAL A 124 17.14 -14.66 -8.87
CA VAL A 124 17.35 -13.24 -9.21
C VAL A 124 16.11 -12.65 -9.87
N GLY A 125 15.98 -11.35 -9.83
CA GLY A 125 14.91 -10.61 -10.48
C GLY A 125 15.22 -9.13 -10.61
N THR A 126 14.37 -8.41 -11.37
CA THR A 126 14.52 -6.99 -11.65
C THR A 126 13.19 -6.26 -11.54
N ILE A 127 13.19 -5.11 -10.87
CA ILE A 127 12.05 -4.19 -10.85
C ILE A 127 12.45 -2.96 -11.67
N THR A 128 11.67 -2.65 -12.70
CA THR A 128 11.80 -1.40 -13.47
C THR A 128 10.67 -0.47 -13.07
N VAL A 129 11.03 0.70 -12.55
CA VAL A 129 10.10 1.76 -12.14
C VAL A 129 10.11 2.87 -13.19
N GLN A 130 8.94 3.32 -13.66
CA GLN A 130 8.77 4.33 -14.70
C GLN A 130 7.81 5.46 -14.28
#